data_a9fdff872c391ae5bf022070d6ab080f
#
_entry.id   a9fdff872c391ae5bf022070d6ab080f
#
_cell.length_a   1.000
_cell.length_b   1.000
_cell.length_c   1.000
_cell.angle_alpha   90.00
_cell.angle_beta   90.00
_cell.angle_gamma   90.00
#
_symmetry.space_group_name_H-M   'P 1'
#
loop_
_entity.id
_entity.type
_entity.pdbx_description
1 polymer ?
#
loop_
_entity_poly.entity_id
_entity_poly.type
_entity_poly.pdbx_seq_one_letter_code
_entity_poly.pdbx_strand_id
1 'polypeptide(L)'
;MKLTPISSSPLPRRRLLQGAAALTLCSLSFRSQSQDKPAFTPAAAASPKRVVFVVSNEVNPGPAGFAIGYYLTELAHPYWAFQQRGYTMDIASPNGGRVVHDAMSDPEGGRFGPPQDFLSIGFKHSPKIKPLLENTKKLSDVRVADYDAIFVIGGLGPMVTFTDNTELHKLFASFYEAGKVSATICHGSVILLKTRLSNGKLLAEGKQWTGFCDAEEEIVDKAYNKQVQPFRIETEAKKIPNTKFVQGPAFRPFAVRDGLLISGQQGSSGGRTGELVVQALEG
;
A
#
# COMPACT_ATOMS: atom_id res chain seq x y z
N MET A 1 -2.78 53.42 -30.26
CA MET A 1 -3.13 53.60 -28.85
C MET A 1 -1.84 53.77 -28.08
N LYS A 2 -1.53 54.99 -27.58
CA LYS A 2 -0.23 55.39 -27.06
C LYS A 2 -0.10 54.96 -25.60
N LEU A 3 1.01 54.31 -25.27
CA LEU A 3 1.41 53.98 -23.88
C LEU A 3 2.10 55.19 -23.24
N THR A 4 1.66 55.60 -22.08
CA THR A 4 2.26 56.65 -21.25
C THR A 4 3.19 56.04 -20.21
N PRO A 5 4.35 56.62 -19.92
CA PRO A 5 5.31 56.09 -18.94
C PRO A 5 5.02 56.58 -17.50
N ILE A 6 5.28 55.68 -16.53
CA ILE A 6 5.12 55.91 -15.10
C ILE A 6 6.41 56.53 -14.56
N SER A 7 6.23 57.69 -13.87
CA SER A 7 7.24 58.50 -13.21
C SER A 7 7.73 57.87 -11.92
N SER A 8 9.06 57.82 -11.72
CA SER A 8 9.77 57.41 -10.50
C SER A 8 10.07 58.65 -9.61
N SER A 9 9.55 58.68 -8.38
CA SER A 9 9.91 59.68 -7.37
C SER A 9 10.98 59.11 -6.39
N PRO A 10 11.99 59.93 -5.97
CA PRO A 10 13.06 59.48 -5.07
C PRO A 10 12.69 59.66 -3.58
N LEU A 11 13.13 58.70 -2.76
CA LEU A 11 13.00 58.73 -1.29
C LEU A 11 14.04 59.64 -0.62
N PRO A 12 13.71 60.31 0.52
CA PRO A 12 14.59 61.23 1.19
C PRO A 12 15.64 60.54 2.08
N ARG A 13 16.87 61.06 2.03
CA ARG A 13 18.02 60.70 2.89
C ARG A 13 17.79 61.16 4.34
N ARG A 14 17.79 60.25 5.32
CA ARG A 14 17.89 60.58 6.75
C ARG A 14 19.33 60.73 7.17
N ARG A 15 19.62 61.89 7.85
CA ARG A 15 20.90 62.24 8.44
C ARG A 15 21.21 61.39 9.69
N LEU A 16 22.41 60.89 9.78
CA LEU A 16 22.98 60.30 11.00
C LEU A 16 23.43 61.47 11.96
N LEU A 17 22.90 61.43 13.18
CA LEU A 17 23.40 62.18 14.30
C LEU A 17 24.39 61.30 15.08
N GLN A 18 25.66 61.80 15.19
CA GLN A 18 26.67 61.21 16.03
C GLN A 18 26.48 61.73 17.47
N GLY A 19 26.21 60.81 18.41
CA GLY A 19 26.24 61.07 19.84
C GLY A 19 27.33 60.23 20.50
N ALA A 20 28.40 60.85 20.95
CA ALA A 20 29.42 60.18 21.74
C ALA A 20 28.95 60.09 23.19
N ALA A 21 28.83 58.87 23.74
CA ALA A 21 28.64 58.62 25.15
C ALA A 21 29.80 57.77 25.69
N ALA A 22 30.50 58.33 26.68
CA ALA A 22 31.58 57.64 27.38
C ALA A 22 31.02 56.48 28.24
N LEU A 23 31.54 55.28 28.03
CA LEU A 23 31.24 54.11 28.83
C LEU A 23 32.34 53.79 29.82
N THR A 24 32.04 53.97 31.09
CA THR A 24 32.85 53.52 32.23
C THR A 24 32.80 51.99 32.31
N LEU A 25 33.95 51.33 32.17
CA LEU A 25 34.08 49.88 32.32
C LEU A 25 34.01 49.51 33.82
N CYS A 26 32.93 48.89 34.22
CA CYS A 26 32.83 48.13 35.46
C CYS A 26 33.06 46.64 35.10
N SER A 27 34.21 46.10 35.48
CA SER A 27 34.57 44.69 35.29
C SER A 27 33.83 43.79 36.29
N LEU A 28 32.68 43.25 35.92
CA LEU A 28 32.00 42.17 36.63
C LEU A 28 32.49 40.81 36.09
N SER A 29 33.30 40.14 36.92
CA SER A 29 33.74 38.77 36.64
C SER A 29 32.56 37.79 36.76
N PHE A 30 31.90 37.43 35.63
CA PHE A 30 30.98 36.34 35.60
C PHE A 30 31.74 35.01 35.61
N ARG A 31 31.70 34.29 36.74
CA ARG A 31 32.05 32.88 36.78
C ARG A 31 30.99 32.13 35.96
N SER A 32 31.38 31.67 34.79
CA SER A 32 30.61 30.73 33.99
C SER A 32 30.53 29.37 34.73
N GLN A 33 29.41 29.08 35.38
CA GLN A 33 29.08 27.71 35.74
C GLN A 33 28.70 27.02 34.44
N SER A 34 29.55 26.11 33.97
CA SER A 34 29.20 25.15 32.94
C SER A 34 28.09 24.25 33.47
N GLN A 35 26.84 24.54 33.13
CA GLN A 35 25.77 23.58 33.27
C GLN A 35 26.02 22.47 32.23
N ASP A 36 26.44 21.32 32.71
CA ASP A 36 26.46 20.10 31.89
C ASP A 36 25.02 19.84 31.40
N LYS A 37 24.73 20.27 30.17
CA LYS A 37 23.49 19.84 29.49
C LYS A 37 23.58 18.32 29.38
N PRO A 38 22.55 17.58 29.85
CA PRO A 38 22.53 16.15 29.63
C PRO A 38 22.68 15.91 28.12
N ALA A 39 23.64 15.07 27.74
CA ALA A 39 23.85 14.68 26.37
C ALA A 39 22.56 14.04 25.89
N PHE A 40 21.90 14.64 24.90
CA PHE A 40 20.76 14.03 24.21
C PHE A 40 21.28 12.78 23.50
N THR A 41 21.08 11.62 24.11
CA THR A 41 21.29 10.34 23.44
C THR A 41 20.08 10.16 22.52
N PRO A 42 20.22 10.20 21.19
CA PRO A 42 19.10 9.90 20.31
C PRO A 42 18.63 8.48 20.66
N ALA A 43 17.34 8.32 20.92
CA ALA A 43 16.75 7.00 21.02
C ALA A 43 17.15 6.22 19.74
N ALA A 44 17.66 5.00 19.92
CA ALA A 44 18.05 4.17 18.78
C ALA A 44 16.85 4.14 17.81
N ALA A 45 17.07 4.60 16.58
CA ALA A 45 16.01 4.60 15.58
C ALA A 45 15.50 3.17 15.46
N ALA A 46 14.20 2.97 15.69
CA ALA A 46 13.57 1.65 15.52
C ALA A 46 13.90 1.15 14.11
N SER A 47 14.25 -0.14 14.01
CA SER A 47 14.50 -0.75 12.70
C SER A 47 13.30 -0.51 11.78
N PRO A 48 13.54 -0.16 10.50
CA PRO A 48 12.44 0.10 9.56
C PRO A 48 11.53 -1.13 9.45
N LYS A 49 10.23 -0.90 9.45
CA LYS A 49 9.24 -1.96 9.25
C LYS A 49 9.47 -2.66 7.91
N ARG A 50 9.23 -3.96 7.88
CA ARG A 50 9.38 -4.78 6.67
C ARG A 50 8.04 -5.38 6.27
N VAL A 51 7.65 -5.16 5.01
CA VAL A 51 6.39 -5.66 4.45
C VAL A 51 6.70 -6.57 3.26
N VAL A 52 6.06 -7.73 3.21
CA VAL A 52 6.08 -8.57 2.00
C VAL A 52 4.75 -8.41 1.27
N PHE A 53 4.83 -7.97 0.01
CA PHE A 53 3.72 -8.02 -0.93
C PHE A 53 3.68 -9.40 -1.59
N VAL A 54 2.49 -9.97 -1.73
CA VAL A 54 2.29 -11.20 -2.50
C VAL A 54 1.45 -10.87 -3.73
N VAL A 55 1.99 -11.13 -4.90
CA VAL A 55 1.36 -10.88 -6.20
C VAL A 55 1.21 -12.17 -6.99
N SER A 56 0.22 -12.21 -7.91
CA SER A 56 0.03 -13.35 -8.81
C SER A 56 1.17 -13.46 -9.82
N ASN A 57 1.61 -14.68 -10.13
CA ASN A 57 2.30 -14.94 -11.40
C ASN A 57 1.33 -14.73 -12.56
N GLU A 58 1.89 -14.50 -13.76
CA GLU A 58 1.11 -14.43 -15.00
C GLU A 58 0.39 -15.76 -15.29
N VAL A 59 -0.86 -15.64 -15.73
CA VAL A 59 -1.64 -16.75 -16.31
C VAL A 59 -2.00 -16.36 -17.73
N ASN A 60 -1.52 -17.12 -18.72
CA ASN A 60 -1.69 -16.79 -20.14
C ASN A 60 -1.96 -18.05 -20.97
N PRO A 61 -3.16 -18.22 -21.57
CA PRO A 61 -4.33 -17.38 -21.35
C PRO A 61 -4.97 -17.62 -19.98
N GLY A 62 -5.53 -16.56 -19.39
CA GLY A 62 -6.42 -16.67 -18.24
C GLY A 62 -7.81 -17.18 -18.65
N PRO A 63 -8.74 -17.43 -17.67
CA PRO A 63 -10.09 -17.94 -17.94
C PRO A 63 -10.89 -17.07 -18.93
N ALA A 64 -10.64 -15.78 -18.95
CA ALA A 64 -11.27 -14.84 -19.86
C ALA A 64 -10.63 -14.81 -21.27
N GLY A 65 -9.60 -15.63 -21.54
CA GLY A 65 -8.97 -15.77 -22.85
C GLY A 65 -7.88 -14.73 -23.16
N PHE A 66 -7.41 -13.98 -22.15
CA PHE A 66 -6.27 -13.05 -22.23
C PHE A 66 -5.32 -13.24 -21.04
N ALA A 67 -4.12 -12.67 -21.13
CA ALA A 67 -3.15 -12.74 -20.04
C ALA A 67 -3.62 -11.93 -18.83
N ILE A 68 -3.48 -12.50 -17.64
CA ILE A 68 -3.86 -11.91 -16.36
C ILE A 68 -2.72 -12.01 -15.34
N GLY A 69 -2.69 -11.10 -14.39
CA GLY A 69 -1.68 -11.02 -13.36
C GLY A 69 -2.18 -10.28 -12.11
N TYR A 70 -1.42 -9.31 -11.61
CA TYR A 70 -1.83 -8.46 -10.49
C TYR A 70 -2.38 -7.10 -10.97
N TYR A 71 -3.17 -6.41 -10.13
CA TYR A 71 -3.69 -5.08 -10.45
C TYR A 71 -2.69 -4.00 -10.04
N LEU A 72 -2.23 -3.18 -11.00
CA LEU A 72 -1.08 -2.29 -10.81
C LEU A 72 -1.26 -1.28 -9.66
N THR A 73 -2.40 -0.60 -9.59
CA THR A 73 -2.69 0.43 -8.57
C THR A 73 -2.66 -0.14 -7.15
N GLU A 74 -3.08 -1.40 -7.00
CA GLU A 74 -3.18 -2.09 -5.71
C GLU A 74 -1.81 -2.40 -5.10
N LEU A 75 -0.79 -2.54 -5.92
CA LEU A 75 0.60 -2.67 -5.49
C LEU A 75 1.29 -1.29 -5.40
N ALA A 76 1.13 -0.45 -6.42
CA ALA A 76 1.84 0.81 -6.52
C ALA A 76 1.50 1.81 -5.40
N HIS A 77 0.22 2.00 -5.09
CA HIS A 77 -0.20 2.99 -4.10
C HIS A 77 0.28 2.65 -2.68
N PRO A 78 0.05 1.42 -2.14
CA PRO A 78 0.60 1.08 -0.83
C PRO A 78 2.13 1.01 -0.82
N TYR A 79 2.79 0.61 -1.92
CA TYR A 79 4.23 0.65 -2.01
C TYR A 79 4.80 2.05 -1.74
N TRP A 80 4.24 3.09 -2.38
CA TRP A 80 4.66 4.47 -2.17
C TRP A 80 4.33 4.96 -0.76
N ALA A 81 3.17 4.60 -0.20
CA ALA A 81 2.80 4.94 1.17
C ALA A 81 3.81 4.37 2.18
N PHE A 82 4.25 3.13 2.00
CA PHE A 82 5.25 2.48 2.85
C PHE A 82 6.65 3.07 2.65
N GLN A 83 7.01 3.37 1.40
CA GLN A 83 8.31 3.99 1.10
C GLN A 83 8.45 5.36 1.77
N GLN A 84 7.39 6.17 1.79
CA GLN A 84 7.37 7.47 2.48
C GLN A 84 7.59 7.36 3.99
N ARG A 85 7.29 6.19 4.58
CA ARG A 85 7.53 5.86 6.00
C ARG A 85 8.89 5.21 6.23
N GLY A 86 9.71 5.07 5.19
CA GLY A 86 11.00 4.40 5.30
C GLY A 86 10.92 2.89 5.49
N TYR A 87 9.76 2.27 5.20
CA TYR A 87 9.63 0.82 5.26
C TYR A 87 10.42 0.14 4.15
N THR A 88 10.84 -1.08 4.38
CA THR A 88 11.43 -1.94 3.35
C THR A 88 10.39 -2.93 2.84
N MET A 89 10.34 -3.11 1.53
CA MET A 89 9.36 -3.97 0.87
C MET A 89 10.04 -5.04 0.03
N ASP A 90 9.58 -6.27 0.19
CA ASP A 90 9.87 -7.36 -0.72
C ASP A 90 8.60 -7.72 -1.51
N ILE A 91 8.75 -8.24 -2.71
CA ILE A 91 7.66 -8.77 -3.52
C ILE A 91 7.87 -10.28 -3.69
N ALA A 92 6.85 -11.05 -3.39
CA ALA A 92 6.82 -12.50 -3.56
C ALA A 92 5.69 -12.91 -4.50
N SER A 93 5.83 -14.05 -5.13
CA SER A 93 4.79 -14.69 -5.94
C SER A 93 4.84 -16.21 -5.78
N PRO A 94 3.78 -16.97 -6.11
CA PRO A 94 3.77 -18.42 -5.93
C PRO A 94 5.03 -19.12 -6.43
N ASN A 95 5.47 -18.80 -7.63
CA ASN A 95 6.61 -19.45 -8.27
C ASN A 95 7.91 -18.64 -8.22
N GLY A 96 7.88 -17.43 -7.65
CA GLY A 96 8.98 -16.47 -7.80
C GLY A 96 9.14 -15.95 -9.24
N GLY A 97 10.25 -15.27 -9.50
CA GLY A 97 10.60 -14.76 -10.82
C GLY A 97 9.74 -13.59 -11.31
N ARG A 98 9.63 -13.46 -12.62
CA ARG A 98 8.94 -12.32 -13.24
C ARG A 98 7.43 -12.38 -13.02
N VAL A 99 6.86 -11.21 -12.71
CA VAL A 99 5.41 -11.00 -12.63
C VAL A 99 4.99 -9.86 -13.56
N VAL A 100 3.72 -9.91 -14.00
CA VAL A 100 3.12 -8.88 -14.86
C VAL A 100 1.82 -8.39 -14.25
N HIS A 101 1.48 -7.14 -14.52
CA HIS A 101 0.18 -6.61 -14.13
C HIS A 101 -0.88 -6.92 -15.19
N ASP A 102 -2.13 -6.96 -14.78
CA ASP A 102 -3.27 -7.03 -15.70
C ASP A 102 -3.21 -5.86 -16.68
N ALA A 103 -3.23 -6.12 -17.96
CA ALA A 103 -3.21 -5.08 -18.97
C ALA A 103 -4.36 -4.07 -18.82
N MET A 104 -5.51 -4.53 -18.27
CA MET A 104 -6.66 -3.67 -17.99
C MET A 104 -6.41 -2.64 -16.90
N SER A 105 -5.41 -2.85 -16.02
CA SER A 105 -5.08 -1.95 -14.90
C SER A 105 -4.05 -0.88 -15.28
N ASP A 106 -3.50 -0.93 -16.48
CA ASP A 106 -2.44 -0.01 -16.92
C ASP A 106 -2.99 1.42 -17.11
N PRO A 107 -2.49 2.43 -16.39
CA PRO A 107 -2.93 3.82 -16.54
C PRO A 107 -2.57 4.42 -17.93
N GLU A 108 -1.68 3.78 -18.67
CA GLU A 108 -1.22 4.24 -19.98
C GLU A 108 -1.98 3.58 -21.15
N GLY A 109 -3.09 2.90 -20.89
CA GLY A 109 -3.92 2.32 -21.97
C GLY A 109 -4.84 1.19 -21.54
N GLY A 110 -4.85 0.84 -20.26
CA GLY A 110 -5.74 -0.19 -19.72
C GLY A 110 -7.19 0.29 -19.63
N ARG A 111 -8.11 -0.63 -19.87
CA ARG A 111 -9.56 -0.34 -19.88
C ARG A 111 -10.09 0.19 -18.55
N PHE A 112 -9.51 -0.25 -17.43
CA PHE A 112 -9.87 0.13 -16.07
C PHE A 112 -8.71 0.80 -15.32
N GLY A 113 -7.58 1.01 -15.98
CA GLY A 113 -6.47 1.79 -15.44
C GLY A 113 -6.92 3.24 -15.24
N PRO A 114 -6.74 3.84 -14.04
CA PRO A 114 -7.11 5.23 -13.84
C PRO A 114 -6.19 6.12 -14.66
N PRO A 115 -6.72 6.88 -15.65
CA PRO A 115 -5.89 7.76 -16.46
C PRO A 115 -5.21 8.80 -15.55
N GLN A 116 -3.93 9.10 -15.84
CA GLN A 116 -3.11 10.04 -15.07
C GLN A 116 -2.79 9.60 -13.62
N ASP A 117 -2.84 8.31 -13.34
CA ASP A 117 -2.31 7.79 -12.07
C ASP A 117 -0.78 7.81 -12.10
N PHE A 118 -0.21 8.97 -11.75
CA PHE A 118 1.24 9.19 -11.77
C PHE A 118 2.00 8.30 -10.78
N LEU A 119 1.36 7.82 -9.71
CA LEU A 119 1.97 6.87 -8.77
C LEU A 119 2.20 5.52 -9.46
N SER A 120 1.18 5.00 -10.15
CA SER A 120 1.29 3.74 -10.89
C SER A 120 2.21 3.86 -12.10
N ILE A 121 2.19 4.99 -12.83
CA ILE A 121 3.13 5.27 -13.93
C ILE A 121 4.56 5.30 -13.40
N GLY A 122 4.82 6.05 -12.33
CA GLY A 122 6.13 6.12 -11.70
C GLY A 122 6.62 4.78 -11.16
N PHE A 123 5.72 3.96 -10.61
CA PHE A 123 6.02 2.61 -10.16
C PHE A 123 6.45 1.71 -11.33
N LYS A 124 5.62 1.66 -12.38
CA LYS A 124 5.83 0.86 -13.60
C LYS A 124 7.18 1.15 -14.28
N HIS A 125 7.54 2.43 -14.37
CA HIS A 125 8.75 2.88 -15.07
C HIS A 125 9.98 3.05 -14.16
N SER A 126 9.86 2.77 -12.85
CA SER A 126 10.96 2.92 -11.91
C SER A 126 12.08 1.89 -12.15
N PRO A 127 13.33 2.34 -12.43
CA PRO A 127 14.46 1.43 -12.56
C PRO A 127 14.82 0.70 -11.26
N LYS A 128 14.36 1.21 -10.11
CA LYS A 128 14.55 0.56 -8.79
C LYS A 128 13.52 -0.53 -8.52
N ILE A 129 12.33 -0.40 -9.06
CA ILE A 129 11.22 -1.35 -8.84
C ILE A 129 11.24 -2.47 -9.86
N LYS A 130 11.64 -2.19 -11.10
CA LYS A 130 11.70 -3.19 -12.17
C LYS A 130 12.41 -4.50 -11.75
N PRO A 131 13.60 -4.49 -11.13
CA PRO A 131 14.25 -5.73 -10.68
C PRO A 131 13.44 -6.53 -9.66
N LEU A 132 12.64 -5.86 -8.80
CA LEU A 132 11.79 -6.52 -7.82
C LEU A 132 10.63 -7.27 -8.49
N LEU A 133 10.11 -6.75 -9.61
CA LEU A 133 9.04 -7.37 -10.39
C LEU A 133 9.56 -8.46 -11.35
N GLU A 134 10.81 -8.37 -11.76
CA GLU A 134 11.45 -9.40 -12.61
C GLU A 134 11.96 -10.60 -11.78
N ASN A 135 12.25 -10.39 -10.49
CA ASN A 135 12.86 -11.39 -9.61
C ASN A 135 12.13 -11.46 -8.26
N THR A 136 10.81 -11.70 -8.28
CA THR A 136 10.05 -11.88 -7.04
C THR A 136 10.55 -13.13 -6.27
N LYS A 137 10.43 -13.09 -4.95
CA LYS A 137 10.71 -14.25 -4.10
C LYS A 137 9.66 -15.33 -4.33
N LYS A 138 10.03 -16.60 -4.18
CA LYS A 138 9.05 -17.69 -4.04
C LYS A 138 8.36 -17.58 -2.68
N LEU A 139 7.10 -18.02 -2.58
CA LEU A 139 6.40 -18.08 -1.28
C LEU A 139 7.18 -18.92 -0.27
N SER A 140 7.79 -20.03 -0.68
CA SER A 140 8.63 -20.90 0.15
C SER A 140 9.82 -20.19 0.80
N ASP A 141 10.29 -19.09 0.22
CA ASP A 141 11.44 -18.33 0.71
C ASP A 141 11.02 -17.20 1.67
N VAL A 142 9.72 -17.01 1.87
CA VAL A 142 9.16 -15.98 2.77
C VAL A 142 9.07 -16.52 4.19
N ARG A 143 9.93 -16.02 5.07
CA ARG A 143 9.92 -16.38 6.49
C ARG A 143 9.13 -15.35 7.28
N VAL A 144 8.14 -15.79 8.05
CA VAL A 144 7.28 -14.91 8.88
C VAL A 144 8.12 -14.02 9.80
N ALA A 145 9.22 -14.53 10.35
CA ALA A 145 10.08 -13.78 11.28
C ALA A 145 10.73 -12.53 10.65
N ASP A 146 10.90 -12.52 9.33
CA ASP A 146 11.62 -11.44 8.63
C ASP A 146 10.75 -10.20 8.33
N TYR A 147 9.45 -10.26 8.56
CA TYR A 147 8.52 -9.20 8.18
C TYR A 147 7.58 -8.81 9.32
N ASP A 148 7.10 -7.58 9.30
CA ASP A 148 6.07 -7.04 10.21
C ASP A 148 4.66 -7.20 9.65
N ALA A 149 4.53 -7.30 8.31
CA ALA A 149 3.24 -7.46 7.64
C ALA A 149 3.35 -8.29 6.36
N ILE A 150 2.23 -8.93 5.99
CA ILE A 150 1.98 -9.52 4.67
C ILE A 150 0.83 -8.77 4.00
N PHE A 151 0.97 -8.46 2.71
CA PHE A 151 -0.08 -7.81 1.94
C PHE A 151 -0.32 -8.54 0.61
N VAL A 152 -1.45 -9.21 0.50
CA VAL A 152 -1.85 -9.99 -0.68
C VAL A 152 -2.61 -9.09 -1.65
N ILE A 153 -2.02 -8.89 -2.82
CA ILE A 153 -2.49 -8.00 -3.87
C ILE A 153 -3.48 -8.72 -4.78
N GLY A 154 -4.46 -8.00 -5.28
CA GLY A 154 -5.46 -8.55 -6.20
C GLY A 154 -5.06 -8.39 -7.67
N GLY A 155 -6.04 -8.23 -8.51
CA GLY A 155 -6.02 -8.41 -9.96
C GLY A 155 -6.77 -9.68 -10.35
N LEU A 156 -6.83 -9.99 -11.63
CA LEU A 156 -7.55 -11.17 -12.10
C LEU A 156 -6.80 -12.48 -11.83
N GLY A 157 -5.47 -12.44 -11.80
CA GLY A 157 -4.62 -13.62 -11.58
C GLY A 157 -4.84 -14.36 -10.26
N PRO A 158 -5.08 -13.69 -9.11
CA PRO A 158 -5.36 -14.30 -7.81
C PRO A 158 -6.48 -15.34 -7.84
N MET A 159 -7.54 -15.13 -8.61
CA MET A 159 -8.65 -16.08 -8.71
C MET A 159 -8.21 -17.45 -9.24
N VAL A 160 -7.10 -17.51 -9.98
CA VAL A 160 -6.50 -18.74 -10.50
C VAL A 160 -5.35 -19.22 -9.62
N THR A 161 -4.44 -18.31 -9.26
CA THR A 161 -3.16 -18.69 -8.64
C THR A 161 -3.21 -18.77 -7.11
N PHE A 162 -4.21 -18.15 -6.46
CA PHE A 162 -4.32 -18.09 -5.00
C PHE A 162 -5.47 -18.93 -4.43
N THR A 163 -6.55 -19.16 -5.21
CA THR A 163 -7.78 -19.82 -4.73
C THR A 163 -7.50 -21.16 -4.03
N ASP A 164 -6.61 -21.97 -4.59
CA ASP A 164 -6.24 -23.29 -4.07
C ASP A 164 -4.78 -23.40 -3.64
N ASN A 165 -4.09 -22.27 -3.48
CA ASN A 165 -2.71 -22.23 -3.07
C ASN A 165 -2.56 -22.42 -1.56
N THR A 166 -2.45 -23.67 -1.14
CA THR A 166 -2.35 -24.05 0.28
C THR A 166 -1.12 -23.48 0.97
N GLU A 167 -0.03 -23.24 0.23
CA GLU A 167 1.18 -22.61 0.77
C GLU A 167 0.92 -21.16 1.15
N LEU A 168 0.27 -20.39 0.26
CA LEU A 168 -0.12 -19.01 0.54
C LEU A 168 -1.11 -18.93 1.70
N HIS A 169 -2.11 -19.82 1.75
CA HIS A 169 -3.08 -19.84 2.85
C HIS A 169 -2.39 -20.10 4.20
N LYS A 170 -1.47 -21.08 4.26
CA LYS A 170 -0.69 -21.37 5.48
C LYS A 170 0.22 -20.21 5.87
N LEU A 171 0.89 -19.61 4.90
CA LEU A 171 1.77 -18.45 5.13
C LEU A 171 0.97 -17.28 5.70
N PHE A 172 -0.17 -16.93 5.09
CA PHE A 172 -1.03 -15.84 5.55
C PHE A 172 -1.57 -16.09 6.97
N ALA A 173 -2.04 -17.31 7.24
CA ALA A 173 -2.46 -17.72 8.59
C ALA A 173 -1.32 -17.60 9.60
N SER A 174 -0.10 -18.01 9.24
CA SER A 174 1.07 -17.91 10.11
C SER A 174 1.45 -16.47 10.46
N PHE A 175 1.33 -15.52 9.51
CA PHE A 175 1.50 -14.10 9.81
C PHE A 175 0.45 -13.63 10.82
N TYR A 176 -0.82 -13.95 10.56
CA TYR A 176 -1.92 -13.53 11.43
C TYR A 176 -1.77 -14.10 12.86
N GLU A 177 -1.46 -15.39 12.99
CA GLU A 177 -1.28 -16.08 14.28
C GLU A 177 0.00 -15.62 15.03
N ALA A 178 1.01 -15.15 14.29
CA ALA A 178 2.19 -14.51 14.88
C ALA A 178 1.94 -13.06 15.35
N GLY A 179 0.68 -12.59 15.32
CA GLY A 179 0.33 -11.24 15.75
C GLY A 179 0.78 -10.15 14.76
N LYS A 180 0.98 -10.49 13.48
CA LYS A 180 1.43 -9.56 12.45
C LYS A 180 0.29 -9.05 11.59
N VAL A 181 0.44 -7.86 11.05
CA VAL A 181 -0.55 -7.26 10.15
C VAL A 181 -0.68 -8.12 8.90
N SER A 182 -1.92 -8.50 8.59
CA SER A 182 -2.26 -9.39 7.46
C SER A 182 -3.31 -8.71 6.59
N ALA A 183 -2.88 -8.23 5.42
CA ALA A 183 -3.70 -7.43 4.53
C ALA A 183 -4.01 -8.14 3.21
N THR A 184 -5.21 -7.89 2.68
CA THR A 184 -5.64 -8.33 1.35
C THR A 184 -6.31 -7.17 0.62
N ILE A 185 -6.40 -7.24 -0.71
CA ILE A 185 -7.17 -6.27 -1.49
C ILE A 185 -7.79 -6.96 -2.71
N CYS A 186 -9.00 -6.50 -3.11
CA CYS A 186 -9.65 -6.91 -4.36
C CYS A 186 -9.78 -8.44 -4.45
N HIS A 187 -9.42 -9.04 -5.59
CA HIS A 187 -9.41 -10.49 -5.75
C HIS A 187 -8.32 -11.21 -4.91
N GLY A 188 -7.32 -10.48 -4.38
CA GLY A 188 -6.40 -11.05 -3.39
C GLY A 188 -7.11 -11.58 -2.14
N SER A 189 -8.30 -11.03 -1.85
CA SER A 189 -9.15 -11.48 -0.72
C SER A 189 -9.75 -12.89 -0.92
N VAL A 190 -9.62 -13.49 -2.11
CA VAL A 190 -10.06 -14.89 -2.38
C VAL A 190 -9.46 -15.88 -1.40
N ILE A 191 -8.25 -15.62 -0.90
CA ILE A 191 -7.59 -16.49 0.08
C ILE A 191 -8.38 -16.61 1.38
N LEU A 192 -9.15 -15.57 1.77
CA LEU A 192 -9.93 -15.56 3.00
C LEU A 192 -11.06 -16.59 3.00
N LEU A 193 -11.50 -17.03 1.81
CA LEU A 193 -12.49 -18.07 1.67
C LEU A 193 -12.00 -19.45 2.17
N LYS A 194 -10.68 -19.69 2.15
CA LYS A 194 -10.09 -21.00 2.45
C LYS A 194 -8.98 -20.97 3.49
N THR A 195 -8.46 -19.79 3.89
CA THR A 195 -7.41 -19.70 4.89
C THR A 195 -7.91 -20.18 6.25
N ARG A 196 -7.27 -21.22 6.79
CA ARG A 196 -7.56 -21.79 8.10
C ARG A 196 -6.44 -21.50 9.09
N LEU A 197 -6.84 -21.17 10.29
CA LEU A 197 -5.97 -21.03 11.46
C LEU A 197 -5.55 -22.42 11.98
N SER A 198 -4.57 -22.47 12.85
CA SER A 198 -4.07 -23.71 13.48
C SER A 198 -5.14 -24.49 14.24
N ASN A 199 -6.18 -23.81 14.74
CA ASN A 199 -7.33 -24.42 15.39
C ASN A 199 -8.38 -24.98 14.40
N GLY A 200 -8.13 -24.94 13.08
CA GLY A 200 -9.00 -25.45 12.02
C GLY A 200 -10.11 -24.50 11.58
N LYS A 201 -10.36 -23.38 12.28
CA LYS A 201 -11.38 -22.39 11.90
C LYS A 201 -10.92 -21.59 10.70
N LEU A 202 -11.86 -21.12 9.87
CA LEU A 202 -11.56 -20.15 8.84
C LEU A 202 -11.15 -18.81 9.48
N LEU A 203 -10.12 -18.18 8.97
CA LEU A 203 -9.67 -16.86 9.46
C LEU A 203 -10.78 -15.82 9.33
N ALA A 204 -11.58 -15.89 8.27
CA ALA A 204 -12.70 -14.98 8.01
C ALA A 204 -13.91 -15.21 8.93
N GLU A 205 -13.99 -16.32 9.68
CA GLU A 205 -15.08 -16.59 10.60
C GLU A 205 -15.08 -15.56 11.75
N GLY A 206 -16.21 -14.88 11.94
CA GLY A 206 -16.37 -13.82 12.94
C GLY A 206 -15.69 -12.50 12.58
N LYS A 207 -15.07 -12.38 11.40
CA LYS A 207 -14.36 -11.18 10.95
C LYS A 207 -15.18 -10.30 10.03
N GLN A 208 -14.95 -9.00 10.13
CA GLN A 208 -15.40 -8.02 9.14
C GLN A 208 -14.30 -7.81 8.11
N TRP A 209 -14.63 -8.00 6.83
CA TRP A 209 -13.70 -7.86 5.73
C TRP A 209 -14.40 -7.49 4.43
N THR A 210 -13.62 -7.10 3.43
CA THR A 210 -14.09 -6.76 2.09
C THR A 210 -13.16 -7.36 1.03
N GLY A 211 -13.60 -7.36 -0.19
CA GLY A 211 -12.89 -7.76 -1.38
C GLY A 211 -13.67 -7.30 -2.60
N PHE A 212 -13.27 -7.73 -3.79
CA PHE A 212 -14.00 -7.40 -5.01
C PHE A 212 -15.43 -7.92 -4.91
N CYS A 213 -16.40 -7.02 -5.02
CA CYS A 213 -17.80 -7.34 -4.70
C CYS A 213 -18.61 -7.71 -5.95
N ASP A 214 -19.75 -8.35 -5.75
CA ASP A 214 -20.64 -8.83 -6.83
C ASP A 214 -21.06 -7.68 -7.77
N ALA A 215 -21.33 -6.49 -7.23
CA ALA A 215 -21.71 -5.33 -8.03
C ALA A 215 -20.57 -4.84 -8.96
N GLU A 216 -19.33 -4.95 -8.53
CA GLU A 216 -18.15 -4.63 -9.34
C GLU A 216 -17.89 -5.70 -10.40
N GLU A 217 -18.06 -6.98 -10.05
CA GLU A 217 -17.99 -8.09 -11.03
C GLU A 217 -19.01 -7.91 -12.16
N GLU A 218 -20.25 -7.53 -11.84
CA GLU A 218 -21.27 -7.28 -12.85
C GLU A 218 -20.90 -6.18 -13.84
N ILE A 219 -20.24 -5.13 -13.38
CA ILE A 219 -19.76 -4.04 -14.24
C ILE A 219 -18.63 -4.53 -15.15
N VAL A 220 -17.69 -5.32 -14.60
CA VAL A 220 -16.59 -5.90 -15.36
C VAL A 220 -17.11 -6.91 -16.38
N ASP A 221 -18.01 -7.83 -15.99
CA ASP A 221 -18.63 -8.81 -16.87
C ASP A 221 -19.36 -8.15 -18.05
N LYS A 222 -20.13 -7.10 -17.78
CA LYS A 222 -20.79 -6.29 -18.83
C LYS A 222 -19.78 -5.66 -19.77
N ALA A 223 -18.68 -5.12 -19.24
CA ALA A 223 -17.65 -4.48 -20.04
C ALA A 223 -16.94 -5.46 -21.00
N TYR A 224 -16.82 -6.74 -20.61
CA TYR A 224 -16.25 -7.80 -21.44
C TYR A 224 -17.27 -8.64 -22.17
N ASN A 225 -18.56 -8.39 -21.96
CA ASN A 225 -19.68 -9.16 -22.51
C ASN A 225 -19.57 -10.69 -22.20
N LYS A 226 -19.03 -11.01 -21.04
CA LYS A 226 -18.90 -12.38 -20.51
C LYS A 226 -18.54 -12.36 -19.03
N GLN A 227 -18.78 -13.46 -18.33
CA GLN A 227 -18.24 -13.66 -17.00
C GLN A 227 -16.72 -13.79 -17.08
N VAL A 228 -16.01 -12.89 -16.35
CA VAL A 228 -14.54 -12.83 -16.37
C VAL A 228 -13.93 -13.76 -15.34
N GLN A 229 -14.53 -13.86 -14.15
CA GLN A 229 -14.04 -14.68 -13.05
C GLN A 229 -14.84 -15.99 -12.92
N PRO A 230 -14.21 -17.08 -12.47
CA PRO A 230 -14.88 -18.38 -12.35
C PRO A 230 -15.99 -18.40 -11.30
N PHE A 231 -15.90 -17.56 -10.28
CA PHE A 231 -16.89 -17.37 -9.22
C PHE A 231 -16.73 -15.98 -8.60
N ARG A 232 -17.65 -15.58 -7.71
CA ARG A 232 -17.67 -14.28 -7.05
C ARG A 232 -17.29 -14.39 -5.58
N ILE A 233 -16.34 -13.59 -5.12
CA ILE A 233 -15.83 -13.63 -3.74
C ILE A 233 -16.94 -13.30 -2.73
N GLU A 234 -17.72 -12.26 -2.95
CA GLU A 234 -18.81 -11.87 -2.05
C GLU A 234 -19.86 -12.97 -1.91
N THR A 235 -20.27 -13.56 -3.04
CA THR A 235 -21.22 -14.69 -3.04
C THR A 235 -20.69 -15.88 -2.22
N GLU A 236 -19.42 -16.24 -2.35
CA GLU A 236 -18.81 -17.32 -1.57
C GLU A 236 -18.59 -16.92 -0.10
N ALA A 237 -18.21 -15.68 0.15
CA ALA A 237 -18.02 -15.16 1.50
C ALA A 237 -19.30 -15.28 2.34
N LYS A 238 -20.46 -14.99 1.78
CA LYS A 238 -21.76 -15.08 2.46
C LYS A 238 -22.11 -16.50 2.94
N LYS A 239 -21.40 -17.54 2.46
CA LYS A 239 -21.53 -18.93 2.92
C LYS A 239 -20.71 -19.25 4.18
N ILE A 240 -19.77 -18.38 4.55
CA ILE A 240 -18.91 -18.57 5.73
C ILE A 240 -19.70 -18.20 6.99
N PRO A 241 -19.81 -19.09 7.99
CA PRO A 241 -20.54 -18.81 9.22
C PRO A 241 -19.98 -17.57 9.95
N ASN A 242 -20.90 -16.72 10.42
CA ASN A 242 -20.59 -15.53 11.24
C ASN A 242 -19.64 -14.51 10.60
N THR A 243 -19.26 -14.65 9.32
CA THR A 243 -18.47 -13.64 8.65
C THR A 243 -19.32 -12.39 8.37
N LYS A 244 -18.64 -11.22 8.26
CA LYS A 244 -19.26 -9.95 7.89
C LYS A 244 -18.55 -9.41 6.65
N PHE A 245 -18.91 -9.93 5.47
CA PHE A 245 -18.48 -9.29 4.24
C PHE A 245 -19.20 -7.95 4.10
N VAL A 246 -18.45 -6.87 3.95
CA VAL A 246 -18.97 -5.52 3.81
C VAL A 246 -18.45 -4.88 2.52
N GLN A 247 -19.27 -4.00 1.94
CA GLN A 247 -18.92 -3.30 0.71
C GLN A 247 -19.26 -1.82 0.80
N GLY A 248 -18.43 -1.00 0.16
CA GLY A 248 -18.73 0.38 -0.16
C GLY A 248 -19.32 0.51 -1.56
N PRO A 249 -19.60 1.73 -2.02
CA PRO A 249 -20.06 1.97 -3.40
C PRO A 249 -19.02 1.45 -4.41
N ALA A 250 -19.49 0.85 -5.51
CA ALA A 250 -18.65 0.27 -6.54
C ALA A 250 -17.59 1.26 -7.05
N PHE A 251 -16.35 0.80 -7.17
CA PHE A 251 -15.16 1.53 -7.60
C PHE A 251 -14.83 2.82 -6.82
N ARG A 252 -15.41 2.99 -5.60
CA ARG A 252 -15.01 4.04 -4.66
C ARG A 252 -14.06 3.49 -3.61
N PRO A 253 -13.05 4.26 -3.15
CA PRO A 253 -12.12 3.79 -2.13
C PRO A 253 -12.86 3.28 -0.89
N PHE A 254 -12.68 2.00 -0.59
CA PHE A 254 -13.26 1.36 0.59
C PHE A 254 -12.31 0.30 1.15
N ALA A 255 -11.98 0.41 2.41
CA ALA A 255 -11.15 -0.54 3.13
C ALA A 255 -11.59 -0.64 4.59
N VAL A 256 -11.44 -1.81 5.18
CA VAL A 256 -11.80 -2.09 6.57
C VAL A 256 -10.64 -2.74 7.32
N ARG A 257 -10.63 -2.54 8.63
CA ARG A 257 -9.70 -3.17 9.57
C ARG A 257 -10.49 -3.88 10.66
N ASP A 258 -10.19 -5.15 10.89
CA ASP A 258 -10.67 -5.96 12.00
C ASP A 258 -9.46 -6.54 12.76
N GLY A 259 -8.97 -5.78 13.73
CA GLY A 259 -7.75 -6.11 14.45
C GLY A 259 -6.52 -6.07 13.54
N LEU A 260 -5.91 -7.22 13.32
CA LEU A 260 -4.75 -7.40 12.45
C LEU A 260 -5.11 -7.74 10.99
N LEU A 261 -6.38 -8.10 10.74
CA LEU A 261 -6.87 -8.30 9.38
C LEU A 261 -7.28 -6.97 8.78
N ILE A 262 -6.70 -6.63 7.62
CA ILE A 262 -7.02 -5.44 6.85
C ILE A 262 -7.43 -5.87 5.45
N SER A 263 -8.49 -5.29 4.91
CA SER A 263 -8.91 -5.62 3.56
C SER A 263 -9.40 -4.39 2.79
N GLY A 264 -9.05 -4.33 1.50
CA GLY A 264 -9.49 -3.31 0.55
C GLY A 264 -10.40 -3.90 -0.53
N GLN A 265 -11.36 -3.11 -1.00
CA GLN A 265 -12.39 -3.64 -1.91
C GLN A 265 -11.88 -3.84 -3.32
N GLN A 266 -11.15 -2.91 -3.90
CA GLN A 266 -10.69 -2.94 -5.30
C GLN A 266 -9.56 -1.91 -5.56
N GLY A 267 -9.15 -1.72 -6.83
CA GLY A 267 -7.99 -0.92 -7.23
C GLY A 267 -7.93 0.48 -6.63
N SER A 268 -9.05 1.23 -6.59
CA SER A 268 -9.06 2.58 -6.00
C SER A 268 -8.91 2.59 -4.47
N SER A 269 -8.98 1.41 -3.82
CA SER A 269 -8.79 1.22 -2.38
C SER A 269 -7.33 1.05 -1.98
N GLY A 270 -6.38 0.93 -2.94
CA GLY A 270 -4.97 0.63 -2.66
C GLY A 270 -4.33 1.59 -1.64
N GLY A 271 -4.47 2.90 -1.87
CA GLY A 271 -3.96 3.92 -0.94
C GLY A 271 -4.59 3.81 0.44
N ARG A 272 -5.92 3.70 0.52
CA ARG A 272 -6.63 3.59 1.80
C ARG A 272 -6.25 2.32 2.57
N THR A 273 -6.10 1.20 1.87
CA THR A 273 -5.66 -0.06 2.50
C THR A 273 -4.24 0.07 3.03
N GLY A 274 -3.33 0.69 2.25
CA GLY A 274 -1.96 0.98 2.68
C GLY A 274 -1.91 1.87 3.93
N GLU A 275 -2.74 2.92 4.01
CA GLU A 275 -2.87 3.77 5.20
C GLU A 275 -3.29 2.98 6.45
N LEU A 276 -4.26 2.06 6.32
CA LEU A 276 -4.69 1.21 7.44
C LEU A 276 -3.58 0.26 7.90
N VAL A 277 -2.76 -0.26 6.96
CA VAL A 277 -1.57 -1.07 7.29
C VAL A 277 -0.54 -0.23 8.05
N VAL A 278 -0.25 1.00 7.59
CA VAL A 278 0.64 1.92 8.31
C VAL A 278 0.14 2.19 9.73
N GLN A 279 -1.14 2.55 9.87
CA GLN A 279 -1.76 2.78 11.19
C GLN A 279 -1.69 1.55 12.11
N ALA A 280 -1.76 0.35 11.55
CA ALA A 280 -1.66 -0.88 12.33
C ALA A 280 -0.22 -1.23 12.74
N LEU A 281 0.77 -0.79 11.97
CA LEU A 281 2.20 -1.02 12.25
C LEU A 281 2.81 0.03 13.17
N GLU A 282 2.22 1.22 13.23
CA GLU A 282 2.73 2.33 14.05
C GLU A 282 2.00 2.45 15.42
N GLY A 283 0.91 1.70 15.65
CA GLY A 283 0.13 1.65 16.88
C GLY A 283 -1.14 2.42 16.77
#